data_993e4f252b640d440cb8f86a2b4c6338
#
_entry.id   993e4f252b640d440cb8f86a2b4c6338
#
_cell.length_a   1.000
_cell.length_b   1.000
_cell.length_c   1.000
_cell.angle_alpha   90.00
_cell.angle_beta   90.00
_cell.angle_gamma   90.00
#
_symmetry.space_group_name_H-M   'P 1'
#
loop_
_entity.id
_entity.type
_entity.pdbx_description
1 polymer ?
#
loop_
_entity_poly.entity_id
_entity_poly.type
_entity_poly.pdbx_seq_one_letter_code
_entity_poly.pdbx_strand_id
1 'polypeptide(L)'
;MKVYIYKIFERFWHWTQALLILFLAITGFEIHGYYELFGYREAVLFHDNAAWAFLVLIVFAIFWHFTTDEWKQYIPTTKMLKEQAQYYITGIFKGAEHPTNKLVYNKFNPLQRMIYLGLKILVIPVMVLSGFAYMYLNYPNMAFELASLDTVAAIHTMGAFFLIIFVIAHIYLTTTGHKPLSSMQAMLTGWEEMDEKEAKELIISSMEHNLQKTKEQLMSKEDSSKFLDDALEATEKKMGINKEHKFRDVIANSGAGYFKINAEGKFEDVNKAWVKLYKYQSPTDVIGKHYSLSRSKEALKELEDSFAKVMKGETIEHGLVMRKCQDGSVGYHTITMTPCTKDGEIKGVEGFILDVDAKNAAAMQWDK
;
A
#
# COMPACT_ATOMS: atom_id res chain seq x y z
N MET A 1 -13.95 -3.70 5.85
CA MET A 1 -12.82 -4.57 6.28
C MET A 1 -11.81 -3.72 7.05
N LYS A 2 -11.09 -4.28 8.06
CA LYS A 2 -10.05 -3.52 8.79
C LYS A 2 -8.68 -3.92 8.27
N VAL A 3 -7.85 -2.94 7.91
CA VAL A 3 -6.48 -3.15 7.40
C VAL A 3 -5.49 -2.40 8.27
N TYR A 4 -4.35 -3.04 8.61
CA TYR A 4 -3.30 -2.42 9.41
C TYR A 4 -2.40 -1.57 8.51
N ILE A 5 -2.42 -0.24 8.71
CA ILE A 5 -1.72 0.73 7.84
C ILE A 5 -0.58 1.42 8.58
N TYR A 6 -0.82 1.87 9.83
CA TYR A 6 0.16 2.68 10.55
C TYR A 6 0.92 1.87 11.58
N LYS A 7 2.23 1.76 11.40
CA LYS A 7 3.15 1.07 12.32
C LYS A 7 3.19 1.75 13.69
N ILE A 8 3.58 1.01 14.72
CA ILE A 8 3.62 1.51 16.12
C ILE A 8 4.49 2.76 16.22
N PHE A 9 5.69 2.75 15.62
CA PHE A 9 6.60 3.90 15.66
C PHE A 9 6.03 5.13 14.96
N GLU A 10 5.38 4.97 13.79
CA GLU A 10 4.74 6.07 13.07
C GLU A 10 3.69 6.77 13.94
N ARG A 11 2.88 6.00 14.67
CA ARG A 11 1.85 6.51 15.57
C ARG A 11 2.45 7.22 16.79
N PHE A 12 3.46 6.59 17.41
CA PHE A 12 4.19 7.19 18.53
C PHE A 12 4.83 8.52 18.11
N TRP A 13 5.60 8.52 17.04
CA TRP A 13 6.24 9.72 16.49
C TRP A 13 5.22 10.81 16.16
N HIS A 14 4.15 10.47 15.45
CA HIS A 14 3.10 11.43 15.06
C HIS A 14 2.47 12.11 16.26
N TRP A 15 2.02 11.34 17.26
CA TRP A 15 1.35 11.91 18.43
C TRP A 15 2.28 12.69 19.32
N THR A 16 3.51 12.22 19.52
CA THR A 16 4.53 12.95 20.27
C THR A 16 4.87 14.27 19.58
N GLN A 17 5.04 14.25 18.26
CA GLN A 17 5.26 15.46 17.45
C GLN A 17 4.08 16.42 17.55
N ALA A 18 2.84 15.94 17.43
CA ALA A 18 1.65 16.78 17.52
C ALA A 18 1.53 17.47 18.89
N LEU A 19 1.75 16.72 19.97
CA LEU A 19 1.74 17.26 21.34
C LEU A 19 2.84 18.31 21.54
N LEU A 20 4.05 18.04 21.07
CA LEU A 20 5.15 19.00 21.18
C LEU A 20 4.89 20.27 20.38
N ILE A 21 4.37 20.17 19.16
CA ILE A 21 4.03 21.35 18.33
C ILE A 21 2.94 22.20 19.02
N LEU A 22 1.89 21.55 19.53
CA LEU A 22 0.83 22.28 20.27
C LEU A 22 1.37 22.94 21.53
N PHE A 23 2.23 22.26 22.28
CA PHE A 23 2.83 22.80 23.49
C PHE A 23 3.78 23.96 23.19
N LEU A 24 4.59 23.84 22.13
CA LEU A 24 5.43 24.93 21.62
C LEU A 24 4.61 26.13 21.16
N ALA A 25 3.47 25.91 20.51
CA ALA A 25 2.56 26.99 20.14
C ALA A 25 1.98 27.70 21.38
N ILE A 26 1.50 26.93 22.37
CA ILE A 26 0.96 27.49 23.62
C ILE A 26 2.04 28.34 24.31
N THR A 27 3.19 27.78 24.59
CA THR A 27 4.28 28.53 25.26
C THR A 27 4.77 29.70 24.42
N GLY A 28 4.84 29.57 23.08
CA GLY A 28 5.23 30.62 22.19
C GLY A 28 4.26 31.83 22.20
N PHE A 29 2.96 31.60 22.18
CA PHE A 29 1.97 32.68 22.29
C PHE A 29 2.03 33.39 23.67
N GLU A 30 2.28 32.65 24.74
CA GLU A 30 2.49 33.24 26.07
C GLU A 30 3.73 34.12 26.12
N ILE A 31 4.88 33.67 25.54
CA ILE A 31 6.11 34.47 25.46
C ILE A 31 5.86 35.79 24.70
N HIS A 32 4.98 35.77 23.69
CA HIS A 32 4.58 36.97 22.95
C HIS A 32 3.49 37.81 23.66
N GLY A 33 3.08 37.43 24.88
CA GLY A 33 2.17 38.23 25.71
C GLY A 33 0.68 38.16 25.32
N TYR A 34 0.25 37.17 24.52
CA TYR A 34 -1.18 37.00 24.17
C TYR A 34 -2.03 36.56 25.36
N TYR A 35 -1.42 35.87 26.34
CA TYR A 35 -2.05 35.44 27.60
C TYR A 35 -0.94 35.09 28.60
N GLU A 36 -1.34 34.84 29.87
CA GLU A 36 -0.45 34.40 30.93
C GLU A 36 -1.02 33.11 31.56
N LEU A 37 -0.29 32.00 31.36
CA LEU A 37 -0.67 30.66 31.85
C LEU A 37 0.37 30.12 32.85
N PHE A 38 1.65 30.19 32.51
CA PHE A 38 2.77 29.70 33.30
C PHE A 38 3.61 30.86 33.89
N GLY A 39 3.48 32.04 33.33
CA GLY A 39 4.37 33.18 33.57
C GLY A 39 5.54 33.19 32.56
N TYR A 40 6.00 34.38 32.19
CA TYR A 40 7.00 34.56 31.09
C TYR A 40 8.22 33.66 31.24
N ARG A 41 8.82 33.61 32.44
CA ARG A 41 10.06 32.86 32.70
C ARG A 41 9.88 31.38 32.52
N GLU A 42 8.81 30.84 33.07
CA GLU A 42 8.46 29.42 32.98
C GLU A 42 8.03 29.05 31.57
N ALA A 43 7.31 29.93 30.87
CA ALA A 43 6.94 29.73 29.47
C ALA A 43 8.17 29.60 28.56
N VAL A 44 9.19 30.46 28.75
CA VAL A 44 10.48 30.35 28.02
C VAL A 44 11.16 29.02 28.32
N LEU A 45 11.28 28.66 29.62
CA LEU A 45 11.90 27.38 30.02
C LEU A 45 11.18 26.16 29.42
N PHE A 46 9.87 26.15 29.42
CA PHE A 46 9.06 25.07 28.86
C PHE A 46 9.18 25.03 27.34
N HIS A 47 9.21 26.18 26.66
CA HIS A 47 9.41 26.28 25.22
C HIS A 47 10.76 25.69 24.81
N ASP A 48 11.83 26.08 25.46
CA ASP A 48 13.19 25.61 25.18
C ASP A 48 13.30 24.08 25.42
N ASN A 49 12.78 23.58 26.55
CA ASN A 49 12.80 22.15 26.84
C ASN A 49 11.98 21.33 25.81
N ALA A 50 10.82 21.83 25.43
CA ALA A 50 10.00 21.19 24.40
C ALA A 50 10.68 21.25 23.02
N ALA A 51 11.39 22.33 22.69
CA ALA A 51 12.16 22.43 21.45
C ALA A 51 13.31 21.42 21.40
N TRP A 52 14.03 21.22 22.50
CA TRP A 52 15.05 20.17 22.60
C TRP A 52 14.45 18.76 22.49
N ALA A 53 13.34 18.49 23.14
CA ALA A 53 12.63 17.21 23.01
C ALA A 53 12.17 16.97 21.56
N PHE A 54 11.70 18.01 20.89
CA PHE A 54 11.30 17.95 19.49
C PHE A 54 12.49 17.67 18.57
N LEU A 55 13.64 18.30 18.79
CA LEU A 55 14.86 18.05 18.05
C LEU A 55 15.34 16.59 18.18
N VAL A 56 15.32 16.04 19.40
CA VAL A 56 15.63 14.62 19.64
C VAL A 56 14.66 13.73 18.86
N LEU A 57 13.37 14.04 18.88
CA LEU A 57 12.35 13.29 18.13
C LEU A 57 12.60 13.35 16.60
N ILE A 58 13.02 14.52 16.07
CA ILE A 58 13.38 14.69 14.66
C ILE A 58 14.54 13.76 14.29
N VAL A 59 15.60 13.69 15.10
CA VAL A 59 16.75 12.80 14.85
C VAL A 59 16.32 11.34 14.79
N PHE A 60 15.52 10.89 15.76
CA PHE A 60 14.95 9.54 15.75
C PHE A 60 14.05 9.28 14.55
N ALA A 61 13.22 10.23 14.16
CA ALA A 61 12.36 10.11 13.00
C ALA A 61 13.17 10.00 11.69
N ILE A 62 14.22 10.80 11.53
CA ILE A 62 15.13 10.73 10.38
C ILE A 62 15.78 9.34 10.33
N PHE A 63 16.38 8.89 11.44
CA PHE A 63 16.99 7.56 11.52
C PHE A 63 16.01 6.46 11.11
N TRP A 64 14.81 6.46 11.69
CA TRP A 64 13.78 5.46 11.39
C TRP A 64 13.34 5.50 9.92
N HIS A 65 13.10 6.68 9.35
CA HIS A 65 12.69 6.81 7.96
C HIS A 65 13.74 6.23 7.00
N PHE A 66 15.02 6.49 7.24
CA PHE A 66 16.09 5.99 6.38
C PHE A 66 16.33 4.49 6.57
N THR A 67 16.28 3.97 7.79
CA THR A 67 16.51 2.54 8.07
C THR A 67 15.37 1.63 7.63
N THR A 68 14.15 2.18 7.50
CA THR A 68 12.95 1.40 7.11
C THR A 68 12.46 1.69 5.69
N ASP A 69 13.18 2.51 4.92
CA ASP A 69 12.76 2.98 3.59
C ASP A 69 11.47 3.83 3.56
N GLU A 70 10.92 4.20 4.71
CA GLU A 70 9.67 4.98 4.79
C GLU A 70 9.82 6.42 4.25
N TRP A 71 11.05 6.92 4.09
CA TRP A 71 11.31 8.21 3.42
C TRP A 71 10.80 8.25 1.97
N LYS A 72 10.70 7.09 1.30
CA LYS A 72 10.22 6.97 -0.09
C LYS A 72 8.77 7.43 -0.25
N GLN A 73 7.98 7.40 0.83
CA GLN A 73 6.60 7.89 0.82
C GLN A 73 6.48 9.42 0.64
N TYR A 74 7.55 10.15 0.88
CA TYR A 74 7.60 11.62 0.74
C TYR A 74 8.15 12.08 -0.62
N ILE A 75 8.57 11.16 -1.50
CA ILE A 75 9.04 11.52 -2.84
C ILE A 75 7.88 12.18 -3.59
N PRO A 76 8.05 13.45 -4.03
CA PRO A 76 6.97 14.18 -4.68
C PRO A 76 6.65 13.58 -6.05
N THR A 77 5.39 13.67 -6.44
CA THR A 77 4.92 13.28 -7.77
C THR A 77 3.95 14.32 -8.29
N THR A 78 4.02 14.62 -9.56
CA THR A 78 3.06 15.50 -10.25
C THR A 78 1.85 14.75 -10.79
N LYS A 79 1.90 13.41 -10.79
CA LYS A 79 0.81 12.56 -11.27
C LYS A 79 -0.43 12.78 -10.41
N MET A 80 -1.56 13.12 -11.02
CA MET A 80 -2.85 13.40 -10.38
C MET A 80 -2.83 14.55 -9.34
N LEU A 81 -1.82 15.42 -9.36
CA LEU A 81 -1.71 16.54 -8.43
C LEU A 81 -2.84 17.58 -8.64
N LYS A 82 -3.16 17.87 -9.91
CA LYS A 82 -4.23 18.81 -10.28
C LYS A 82 -5.60 18.29 -9.86
N GLU A 83 -5.87 17.04 -10.14
CA GLU A 83 -7.12 16.35 -9.78
C GLU A 83 -7.29 16.32 -8.26
N GLN A 84 -6.20 16.06 -7.53
CA GLN A 84 -6.20 16.05 -6.06
C GLN A 84 -6.45 17.47 -5.49
N ALA A 85 -5.82 18.49 -6.06
CA ALA A 85 -6.05 19.87 -5.65
C ALA A 85 -7.50 20.30 -5.94
N GLN A 86 -8.03 19.97 -7.12
CA GLN A 86 -9.40 20.27 -7.51
C GLN A 86 -10.42 19.56 -6.59
N TYR A 87 -10.11 18.30 -6.19
CA TYR A 87 -10.93 17.58 -5.24
C TYR A 87 -11.05 18.33 -3.90
N TYR A 88 -9.93 18.79 -3.32
CA TYR A 88 -9.96 19.51 -2.04
C TYR A 88 -10.58 20.91 -2.14
N ILE A 89 -10.51 21.58 -3.29
CA ILE A 89 -11.10 22.91 -3.46
C ILE A 89 -12.60 22.85 -3.73
N THR A 90 -13.06 21.87 -4.50
CA THR A 90 -14.46 21.83 -4.98
C THR A 90 -15.11 20.46 -4.87
N GLY A 91 -14.36 19.37 -5.11
CA GLY A 91 -14.90 18.01 -5.20
C GLY A 91 -15.47 17.52 -3.88
N ILE A 92 -14.76 17.78 -2.78
CA ILE A 92 -15.15 17.37 -1.43
C ILE A 92 -16.53 17.92 -1.02
N PHE A 93 -16.86 19.16 -1.43
CA PHE A 93 -18.15 19.80 -1.14
C PHE A 93 -19.28 19.30 -2.06
N LYS A 94 -18.93 18.57 -3.14
CA LYS A 94 -19.87 18.00 -4.10
C LYS A 94 -20.05 16.50 -3.94
N GLY A 95 -19.42 15.88 -2.92
CA GLY A 95 -19.46 14.43 -2.72
C GLY A 95 -18.77 13.63 -3.84
N ALA A 96 -17.79 14.24 -4.55
CA ALA A 96 -17.02 13.53 -5.57
C ALA A 96 -16.20 12.39 -4.96
N GLU A 97 -15.92 11.35 -5.73
CA GLU A 97 -15.02 10.27 -5.33
C GLU A 97 -13.59 10.79 -5.17
N HIS A 98 -12.84 10.18 -4.21
CA HIS A 98 -11.46 10.58 -3.98
C HIS A 98 -10.57 10.12 -5.17
N PRO A 99 -9.77 11.01 -5.79
CA PRO A 99 -9.05 10.71 -7.03
C PRO A 99 -7.90 9.70 -6.87
N THR A 100 -7.48 9.41 -5.63
CA THR A 100 -6.36 8.51 -5.35
C THR A 100 -6.69 7.58 -4.19
N ASN A 101 -6.34 6.29 -4.33
CA ASN A 101 -6.48 5.30 -3.27
C ASN A 101 -5.22 5.24 -2.40
N LYS A 102 -5.38 5.03 -1.10
CA LYS A 102 -4.26 4.79 -0.18
C LYS A 102 -3.70 3.40 -0.43
N LEU A 103 -2.36 3.29 -0.36
CA LEU A 103 -1.64 2.00 -0.43
C LEU A 103 -0.73 1.88 0.81
N VAL A 104 -0.46 0.67 1.27
CA VAL A 104 0.39 0.46 2.47
C VAL A 104 1.78 1.05 2.31
N TYR A 105 2.36 0.95 1.11
CA TYR A 105 3.67 1.53 0.76
C TYR A 105 3.57 2.93 0.16
N ASN A 106 2.36 3.49 0.00
CA ASN A 106 2.07 4.80 -0.56
C ASN A 106 0.86 5.42 0.15
N LYS A 107 1.08 5.78 1.43
CA LYS A 107 0.01 6.26 2.34
C LYS A 107 -0.46 7.67 2.02
N PHE A 108 0.38 8.47 1.32
CA PHE A 108 0.12 9.88 1.07
C PHE A 108 -0.26 10.13 -0.38
N ASN A 109 -1.30 10.93 -0.58
CA ASN A 109 -1.66 11.41 -1.90
C ASN A 109 -0.62 12.44 -2.43
N PRO A 110 -0.63 12.77 -3.74
CA PRO A 110 0.35 13.66 -4.34
C PRO A 110 0.49 15.02 -3.64
N LEU A 111 -0.63 15.62 -3.22
CA LEU A 111 -0.62 16.92 -2.54
C LEU A 111 -0.04 16.80 -1.12
N GLN A 112 -0.41 15.75 -0.38
CA GLN A 112 0.16 15.47 0.95
C GLN A 112 1.66 15.26 0.89
N ARG A 113 2.18 14.55 -0.11
CA ARG A 113 3.63 14.35 -0.30
C ARG A 113 4.36 15.68 -0.45
N MET A 114 3.85 16.59 -1.27
CA MET A 114 4.44 17.90 -1.48
C MET A 114 4.41 18.75 -0.20
N ILE A 115 3.27 18.81 0.48
CA ILE A 115 3.11 19.59 1.71
C ILE A 115 4.01 19.04 2.83
N TYR A 116 4.00 17.72 3.05
CA TYR A 116 4.82 17.11 4.11
C TYR A 116 6.31 17.18 3.82
N LEU A 117 6.72 17.08 2.55
CA LEU A 117 8.10 17.32 2.16
C LEU A 117 8.49 18.78 2.42
N GLY A 118 7.64 19.74 2.03
CA GLY A 118 7.86 21.17 2.29
C GLY A 118 7.99 21.48 3.79
N LEU A 119 7.15 20.85 4.62
CA LEU A 119 7.28 20.95 6.08
C LEU A 119 8.63 20.43 6.58
N LYS A 120 9.07 19.26 6.10
CA LYS A 120 10.31 18.61 6.54
C LYS A 120 11.58 19.31 6.08
N ILE A 121 11.60 19.87 4.86
CA ILE A 121 12.83 20.46 4.28
C ILE A 121 12.88 21.99 4.34
N LEU A 122 11.75 22.64 4.59
CA LEU A 122 11.68 24.10 4.65
C LEU A 122 11.22 24.59 6.04
N VAL A 123 9.99 24.31 6.44
CA VAL A 123 9.39 24.92 7.63
C VAL A 123 10.10 24.46 8.91
N ILE A 124 10.26 23.15 9.11
CA ILE A 124 10.92 22.61 10.31
C ILE A 124 12.38 23.07 10.42
N PRO A 125 13.23 22.99 9.36
CA PRO A 125 14.57 23.54 9.43
C PRO A 125 14.63 25.04 9.71
N VAL A 126 13.74 25.85 9.12
CA VAL A 126 13.64 27.27 9.42
C VAL A 126 13.29 27.51 10.90
N MET A 127 12.33 26.75 11.45
CA MET A 127 11.97 26.84 12.87
C MET A 127 13.13 26.48 13.80
N VAL A 128 13.83 25.39 13.50
CA VAL A 128 14.98 24.93 14.30
C VAL A 128 16.13 25.93 14.23
N LEU A 129 16.51 26.38 13.02
CA LEU A 129 17.61 27.29 12.84
C LEU A 129 17.31 28.67 13.44
N SER A 130 16.11 29.21 13.24
CA SER A 130 15.72 30.50 13.85
C SER A 130 15.57 30.38 15.35
N GLY A 131 15.12 29.27 15.90
CA GLY A 131 15.08 29.01 17.33
C GLY A 131 16.48 29.00 17.96
N PHE A 132 17.43 28.29 17.33
CA PHE A 132 18.83 28.33 17.77
C PHE A 132 19.44 29.73 17.66
N ALA A 133 19.17 30.42 16.56
CA ALA A 133 19.66 31.81 16.41
C ALA A 133 19.06 32.71 17.49
N TYR A 134 17.81 32.55 17.86
CA TYR A 134 17.16 33.28 18.93
C TYR A 134 17.79 33.01 20.30
N MET A 135 18.01 31.74 20.64
CA MET A 135 18.72 31.34 21.86
C MET A 135 20.13 31.92 21.90
N TYR A 136 20.84 31.85 20.75
CA TYR A 136 22.22 32.31 20.61
C TYR A 136 22.37 33.83 20.77
N LEU A 137 21.47 34.60 20.14
CA LEU A 137 21.50 36.09 20.21
C LEU A 137 21.17 36.63 21.60
N ASN A 138 20.56 35.83 22.48
CA ASN A 138 20.30 36.18 23.87
C ASN A 138 21.51 35.97 24.80
N TYR A 139 22.63 35.37 24.30
CA TYR A 139 23.89 35.26 25.05
C TYR A 139 24.87 36.36 24.66
N PRO A 140 25.19 37.31 25.55
CA PRO A 140 25.89 38.59 25.21
C PRO A 140 27.36 38.46 24.81
N ASN A 141 27.95 37.28 24.76
CA ASN A 141 29.36 37.07 24.54
C ASN A 141 29.75 36.54 23.14
N MET A 142 28.83 36.48 22.21
CA MET A 142 29.10 35.94 20.87
C MET A 142 28.75 36.96 19.78
N ALA A 143 29.77 37.65 19.26
CA ALA A 143 29.67 38.58 18.15
C ALA A 143 29.45 37.84 16.81
N PHE A 144 28.22 37.52 16.50
CA PHE A 144 27.85 37.04 15.16
C PHE A 144 26.77 37.97 14.60
N GLU A 145 27.21 38.95 13.78
CA GLU A 145 26.34 39.97 13.14
C GLU A 145 25.59 39.40 11.90
N LEU A 146 25.09 38.16 11.92
CA LEU A 146 24.43 37.60 10.76
C LEU A 146 23.00 38.12 10.55
N ALA A 147 22.31 38.53 11.61
CA ALA A 147 20.96 39.10 11.53
C ALA A 147 20.60 39.84 12.83
N SER A 148 19.71 40.81 12.76
CA SER A 148 19.15 41.45 13.97
C SER A 148 18.21 40.50 14.68
N LEU A 149 18.08 40.64 16.00
CA LEU A 149 17.15 39.88 16.82
C LEU A 149 15.70 39.99 16.28
N ASP A 150 15.28 41.18 15.83
CA ASP A 150 13.97 41.44 15.26
C ASP A 150 13.70 40.58 14.00
N THR A 151 14.73 40.47 13.13
CA THR A 151 14.63 39.65 11.92
C THR A 151 14.46 38.16 12.25
N VAL A 152 15.24 37.65 13.20
CA VAL A 152 15.17 36.25 13.64
C VAL A 152 13.83 35.97 14.30
N ALA A 153 13.37 36.87 15.18
CA ALA A 153 12.07 36.79 15.81
C ALA A 153 10.91 36.78 14.79
N ALA A 154 10.97 37.66 13.79
CA ALA A 154 9.98 37.70 12.73
C ALA A 154 9.93 36.40 11.91
N ILE A 155 11.10 35.85 11.53
CA ILE A 155 11.18 34.57 10.79
C ILE A 155 10.64 33.42 11.64
N HIS A 156 11.00 33.32 12.91
CA HIS A 156 10.52 32.28 13.82
C HIS A 156 9.01 32.33 14.01
N THR A 157 8.50 33.53 14.30
CA THR A 157 7.05 33.76 14.47
C THR A 157 6.26 33.44 13.19
N MET A 158 6.76 33.89 12.02
CA MET A 158 6.14 33.56 10.74
C MET A 158 6.11 32.06 10.48
N GLY A 159 7.19 31.35 10.75
CA GLY A 159 7.23 29.88 10.66
C GLY A 159 6.25 29.20 11.60
N ALA A 160 6.08 29.72 12.84
CA ALA A 160 5.10 29.23 13.80
C ALA A 160 3.66 29.37 13.27
N PHE A 161 3.31 30.53 12.67
CA PHE A 161 2.00 30.71 12.04
C PHE A 161 1.77 29.74 10.88
N PHE A 162 2.78 29.46 10.03
CA PHE A 162 2.66 28.44 8.98
C PHE A 162 2.38 27.04 9.56
N LEU A 163 3.03 26.66 10.67
CA LEU A 163 2.77 25.40 11.35
C LEU A 163 1.33 25.35 11.91
N ILE A 164 0.84 26.43 12.50
CA ILE A 164 -0.52 26.51 13.05
C ILE A 164 -1.57 26.38 11.94
N ILE A 165 -1.39 27.12 10.83
CA ILE A 165 -2.28 27.03 9.66
C ILE A 165 -2.28 25.60 9.13
N PHE A 166 -1.09 24.97 9.05
CA PHE A 166 -1.00 23.57 8.64
C PHE A 166 -1.74 22.64 9.60
N VAL A 167 -1.58 22.80 10.93
CA VAL A 167 -2.27 21.97 11.94
C VAL A 167 -3.80 22.10 11.80
N ILE A 168 -4.33 23.31 11.64
CA ILE A 168 -5.76 23.56 11.47
C ILE A 168 -6.27 22.88 10.18
N ALA A 169 -5.57 23.07 9.07
CA ALA A 169 -5.91 22.45 7.79
C ALA A 169 -5.82 20.92 7.88
N HIS A 170 -4.79 20.40 8.54
CA HIS A 170 -4.60 18.96 8.75
C HIS A 170 -5.74 18.35 9.57
N ILE A 171 -6.11 18.95 10.70
CA ILE A 171 -7.24 18.49 11.51
C ILE A 171 -8.54 18.50 10.68
N TYR A 172 -8.81 19.58 9.96
CA TYR A 172 -9.98 19.66 9.07
C TYR A 172 -9.97 18.51 8.06
N LEU A 173 -8.87 18.28 7.34
CA LEU A 173 -8.78 17.22 6.34
C LEU A 173 -8.90 15.81 6.93
N THR A 174 -8.52 15.58 8.18
CA THR A 174 -8.74 14.28 8.83
C THR A 174 -10.20 13.95 9.07
N THR A 175 -11.08 14.95 9.08
CA THR A 175 -12.53 14.78 9.26
C THR A 175 -13.28 14.51 7.95
N THR A 176 -12.61 14.65 6.80
CA THR A 176 -13.23 14.55 5.46
C THR A 176 -13.15 13.17 4.82
N GLY A 177 -12.75 12.14 5.57
CA GLY A 177 -12.77 10.74 5.12
C GLY A 177 -14.17 10.12 5.09
N HIS A 178 -14.27 8.82 4.77
CA HIS A 178 -15.55 8.07 4.71
C HIS A 178 -16.38 8.19 6.01
N LYS A 179 -15.71 8.28 7.16
CA LYS A 179 -16.31 8.58 8.47
C LYS A 179 -15.50 9.71 9.11
N PRO A 180 -16.14 10.69 9.77
CA PRO A 180 -15.45 11.89 10.27
C PRO A 180 -14.26 11.66 11.19
N LEU A 181 -14.17 10.52 11.89
CA LEU A 181 -13.07 10.20 12.81
C LEU A 181 -12.25 8.98 12.39
N SER A 182 -12.48 8.41 11.20
CA SER A 182 -11.81 7.18 10.76
C SER A 182 -10.28 7.34 10.67
N SER A 183 -9.80 8.45 10.11
CA SER A 183 -8.37 8.74 9.98
C SER A 183 -7.70 8.94 11.35
N MET A 184 -8.37 9.60 12.30
CA MET A 184 -7.88 9.76 13.66
C MET A 184 -7.84 8.42 14.41
N GLN A 185 -8.89 7.60 14.26
CA GLN A 185 -8.94 6.26 14.84
C GLN A 185 -7.85 5.36 14.25
N ALA A 186 -7.61 5.42 12.95
CA ALA A 186 -6.53 4.70 12.29
C ALA A 186 -5.16 5.12 12.84
N MET A 187 -4.96 6.42 13.08
CA MET A 187 -3.72 6.93 13.65
C MET A 187 -3.53 6.63 15.14
N LEU A 188 -4.60 6.30 15.88
CA LEU A 188 -4.53 5.81 17.26
C LEU A 188 -4.29 4.31 17.33
N THR A 189 -5.02 3.52 16.52
CA THR A 189 -5.04 2.06 16.62
C THR A 189 -4.09 1.34 15.67
N GLY A 190 -3.73 1.98 14.57
CA GLY A 190 -2.99 1.42 13.42
C GLY A 190 -3.91 0.81 12.36
N TRP A 191 -5.19 0.61 12.67
CA TRP A 191 -6.16 -0.05 11.80
C TRP A 191 -7.10 0.95 11.16
N GLU A 192 -7.19 0.93 9.84
CA GLU A 192 -8.16 1.71 9.07
C GLU A 192 -9.32 0.83 8.61
N GLU A 193 -10.53 1.34 8.76
CA GLU A 193 -11.74 0.68 8.28
C GLU A 193 -12.05 1.21 6.88
N MET A 194 -12.09 0.32 5.90
CA MET A 194 -12.36 0.64 4.50
C MET A 194 -13.34 -0.36 3.89
N ASP A 195 -13.90 -0.04 2.73
CA ASP A 195 -14.77 -0.97 2.05
C ASP A 195 -14.00 -2.21 1.55
N GLU A 196 -14.73 -3.26 1.16
CA GLU A 196 -14.11 -4.53 0.80
C GLU A 196 -13.32 -4.45 -0.51
N LYS A 197 -13.76 -3.63 -1.46
CA LYS A 197 -13.09 -3.43 -2.75
C LYS A 197 -11.76 -2.71 -2.55
N GLU A 198 -11.79 -1.60 -1.83
CA GLU A 198 -10.60 -0.80 -1.51
C GLU A 198 -9.58 -1.61 -0.70
N ALA A 199 -10.03 -2.40 0.28
CA ALA A 199 -9.16 -3.27 1.06
C ALA A 199 -8.49 -4.37 0.21
N LYS A 200 -9.21 -4.97 -0.74
CA LYS A 200 -8.64 -5.96 -1.67
C LYS A 200 -7.60 -5.35 -2.60
N GLU A 201 -7.89 -4.19 -3.20
CA GLU A 201 -6.94 -3.46 -4.06
C GLU A 201 -5.66 -3.10 -3.30
N LEU A 202 -5.80 -2.66 -2.05
CA LEU A 202 -4.67 -2.32 -1.18
C LEU A 202 -3.80 -3.55 -0.85
N ILE A 203 -4.41 -4.70 -0.56
CA ILE A 203 -3.69 -5.94 -0.26
C ILE A 203 -2.95 -6.44 -1.51
N ILE A 204 -3.62 -6.48 -2.66
CA ILE A 204 -3.03 -6.93 -3.93
C ILE A 204 -1.83 -6.07 -4.29
N SER A 205 -1.98 -4.75 -4.30
CA SER A 205 -0.88 -3.83 -4.64
C SER A 205 0.29 -3.91 -3.65
N SER A 206 0.02 -4.19 -2.37
CA SER A 206 1.05 -4.42 -1.36
C SER A 206 1.82 -5.72 -1.62
N MET A 207 1.14 -6.78 -2.04
CA MET A 207 1.77 -8.04 -2.44
C MET A 207 2.65 -7.89 -3.68
N GLU A 208 2.15 -7.20 -4.71
CA GLU A 208 2.90 -6.91 -5.95
C GLU A 208 4.17 -6.10 -5.65
N HIS A 209 4.06 -5.06 -4.84
CA HIS A 209 5.21 -4.25 -4.44
C HIS A 209 6.26 -5.06 -3.69
N ASN A 210 5.86 -5.90 -2.74
CA ASN A 210 6.77 -6.76 -1.99
C ASN A 210 7.44 -7.80 -2.89
N LEU A 211 6.70 -8.38 -3.83
CA LEU A 211 7.22 -9.32 -4.81
C LEU A 211 8.26 -8.65 -5.73
N GLN A 212 7.96 -7.45 -6.23
CA GLN A 212 8.88 -6.68 -7.05
C GLN A 212 10.17 -6.31 -6.28
N LYS A 213 10.04 -5.86 -5.03
CA LYS A 213 11.19 -5.55 -4.17
C LYS A 213 12.06 -6.78 -3.92
N THR A 214 11.43 -7.93 -3.67
CA THR A 214 12.15 -9.21 -3.48
C THR A 214 12.89 -9.61 -4.76
N LYS A 215 12.23 -9.47 -5.92
CA LYS A 215 12.84 -9.75 -7.23
C LYS A 215 14.06 -8.85 -7.50
N GLU A 216 13.95 -7.55 -7.24
CA GLU A 216 15.06 -6.60 -7.38
C GLU A 216 16.25 -6.93 -6.44
N GLN A 217 15.95 -7.33 -5.20
CA GLN A 217 16.97 -7.77 -4.25
C GLN A 217 17.67 -9.06 -4.67
N LEU A 218 16.96 -9.97 -5.31
CA LEU A 218 17.52 -11.21 -5.86
C LEU A 218 18.39 -10.92 -7.10
N MET A 219 17.93 -10.06 -8.00
CA MET A 219 18.68 -9.68 -9.21
C MET A 219 19.96 -8.87 -8.91
N SER A 220 19.97 -8.06 -7.84
CA SER A 220 21.16 -7.33 -7.40
C SER A 220 22.24 -8.20 -6.75
N LYS A 221 21.95 -9.49 -6.54
CA LYS A 221 22.83 -10.48 -5.90
C LYS A 221 23.12 -11.66 -6.83
N GLU A 222 23.39 -11.39 -8.11
CA GLU A 222 23.58 -12.45 -9.12
C GLU A 222 24.65 -13.48 -8.76
N ASP A 223 25.70 -13.07 -8.03
CA ASP A 223 26.68 -14.01 -7.43
C ASP A 223 26.21 -14.72 -6.14
N SER A 224 25.21 -14.13 -5.45
CA SER A 224 24.65 -14.71 -4.22
C SER A 224 23.44 -15.62 -4.49
N SER A 225 22.80 -15.50 -5.67
CA SER A 225 21.60 -16.27 -6.00
C SER A 225 21.92 -17.75 -6.14
N LYS A 226 23.02 -18.10 -6.80
CA LYS A 226 23.46 -19.49 -6.97
C LYS A 226 23.82 -20.14 -5.64
N PHE A 227 24.52 -19.40 -4.76
CA PHE A 227 24.85 -19.90 -3.39
C PHE A 227 23.59 -20.02 -2.53
N LEU A 228 22.62 -19.11 -2.65
CA LEU A 228 21.35 -19.18 -1.94
C LEU A 228 20.45 -20.29 -2.47
N ASP A 229 20.41 -20.49 -3.80
CA ASP A 229 19.67 -21.60 -4.43
C ASP A 229 20.24 -22.95 -4.00
N ASP A 230 21.58 -23.10 -4.04
CA ASP A 230 22.27 -24.31 -3.57
C ASP A 230 22.06 -24.54 -2.06
N ALA A 231 22.09 -23.47 -1.24
CA ALA A 231 21.85 -23.55 0.21
C ALA A 231 20.38 -23.83 0.55
N LEU A 232 19.43 -23.27 -0.23
CA LEU A 232 17.99 -23.53 -0.10
C LEU A 232 17.68 -24.97 -0.47
N GLU A 233 18.23 -25.45 -1.59
CA GLU A 233 18.06 -26.83 -2.05
C GLU A 233 18.66 -27.85 -1.06
N ALA A 234 19.85 -27.54 -0.51
CA ALA A 234 20.46 -28.34 0.55
C ALA A 234 19.64 -28.37 1.85
N THR A 235 19.01 -27.21 2.19
CA THR A 235 18.19 -27.08 3.40
C THR A 235 16.82 -27.73 3.21
N GLU A 236 16.20 -27.58 2.06
CA GLU A 236 14.93 -28.23 1.68
C GLU A 236 15.09 -29.74 1.65
N LYS A 237 16.20 -30.24 1.09
CA LYS A 237 16.55 -31.66 1.07
C LYS A 237 16.79 -32.21 2.50
N LYS A 238 17.42 -31.44 3.39
CA LYS A 238 17.68 -31.78 4.77
C LYS A 238 16.45 -31.80 5.66
N MET A 239 15.46 -30.93 5.36
CA MET A 239 14.19 -30.81 6.06
C MET A 239 13.05 -31.65 5.44
N GLY A 240 13.30 -32.35 4.33
CA GLY A 240 12.27 -33.15 3.64
C GLY A 240 11.14 -32.32 3.08
N ILE A 241 11.38 -31.01 2.88
CA ILE A 241 10.37 -30.08 2.34
C ILE A 241 10.32 -30.25 0.83
N ASN A 242 9.29 -30.89 0.36
CA ASN A 242 9.01 -31.01 -1.06
C ASN A 242 8.40 -29.70 -1.59
N LYS A 243 9.09 -28.98 -2.49
CA LYS A 243 8.60 -27.77 -3.17
C LYS A 243 7.19 -27.97 -3.75
N GLU A 244 6.94 -29.16 -4.25
CA GLU A 244 5.66 -29.58 -4.79
C GLU A 244 4.52 -29.57 -3.73
N HIS A 245 4.83 -29.91 -2.49
CA HIS A 245 3.85 -29.90 -1.39
C HIS A 245 3.46 -28.47 -1.00
N LYS A 246 4.43 -27.58 -0.88
CA LYS A 246 4.19 -26.16 -0.50
C LYS A 246 3.42 -25.41 -1.58
N PHE A 247 3.73 -25.65 -2.85
CA PHE A 247 3.01 -25.09 -4.00
C PHE A 247 1.57 -25.63 -4.06
N ARG A 248 1.37 -26.92 -3.84
CA ARG A 248 0.04 -27.54 -3.77
C ARG A 248 -0.80 -26.96 -2.64
N ASP A 249 -0.24 -26.71 -1.47
CA ASP A 249 -0.95 -26.11 -0.33
C ASP A 249 -1.42 -24.68 -0.63
N VAL A 250 -0.58 -23.88 -1.29
CA VAL A 250 -0.94 -22.51 -1.74
C VAL A 250 -2.08 -22.56 -2.75
N ILE A 251 -1.99 -23.43 -3.75
CA ILE A 251 -3.04 -23.61 -4.76
C ILE A 251 -4.33 -24.17 -4.15
N ALA A 252 -4.23 -25.16 -3.26
CA ALA A 252 -5.38 -25.77 -2.62
C ALA A 252 -6.20 -24.78 -1.78
N ASN A 253 -5.54 -23.76 -1.20
CA ASN A 253 -6.15 -22.73 -0.37
C ASN A 253 -6.40 -21.41 -1.11
N SER A 254 -6.08 -21.33 -2.42
CA SER A 254 -6.37 -20.18 -3.26
C SER A 254 -7.88 -19.98 -3.43
N GLY A 255 -8.34 -18.71 -3.44
CA GLY A 255 -9.70 -18.35 -3.82
C GLY A 255 -9.95 -18.45 -5.33
N ALA A 256 -8.90 -18.53 -6.16
CA ALA A 256 -8.99 -18.76 -7.59
C ALA A 256 -9.13 -20.26 -7.87
N GLY A 257 -9.95 -20.63 -8.85
CA GLY A 257 -10.09 -22.02 -9.27
C GLY A 257 -8.86 -22.45 -10.07
N TYR A 258 -8.05 -23.39 -9.56
CA TYR A 258 -6.92 -23.96 -10.27
C TYR A 258 -7.34 -25.25 -10.98
N PHE A 259 -6.76 -25.47 -12.17
CA PHE A 259 -6.91 -26.72 -12.91
C PHE A 259 -5.60 -27.11 -13.60
N LYS A 260 -5.43 -28.42 -13.78
CA LYS A 260 -4.38 -29.02 -14.60
C LYS A 260 -5.00 -30.09 -15.50
N ILE A 261 -4.63 -30.06 -16.77
CA ILE A 261 -5.16 -30.92 -17.85
C ILE A 261 -3.97 -31.54 -18.58
N ASN A 262 -3.99 -32.86 -18.83
CA ASN A 262 -2.96 -33.56 -19.57
C ASN A 262 -3.05 -33.33 -21.10
N ALA A 263 -2.10 -33.89 -21.84
CA ALA A 263 -2.05 -33.75 -23.30
C ALA A 263 -3.30 -34.33 -24.01
N GLU A 264 -3.98 -35.30 -23.41
CA GLU A 264 -5.23 -35.90 -23.91
C GLU A 264 -6.48 -35.10 -23.55
N GLY A 265 -6.33 -33.92 -22.92
CA GLY A 265 -7.46 -33.07 -22.52
C GLY A 265 -8.20 -33.53 -21.27
N LYS A 266 -7.61 -34.40 -20.44
CA LYS A 266 -8.23 -34.89 -19.21
C LYS A 266 -7.71 -34.13 -17.98
N PHE A 267 -8.60 -33.81 -17.05
CA PHE A 267 -8.23 -33.19 -15.80
C PHE A 267 -7.33 -34.10 -14.96
N GLU A 268 -6.14 -33.63 -14.60
CA GLU A 268 -5.22 -34.27 -13.66
C GLU A 268 -5.36 -33.74 -12.24
N ASP A 269 -5.66 -32.44 -12.11
CA ASP A 269 -5.80 -31.79 -10.82
C ASP A 269 -6.77 -30.61 -10.87
N VAL A 270 -7.53 -30.38 -9.80
CA VAL A 270 -8.37 -29.21 -9.56
C VAL A 270 -8.41 -28.88 -8.08
N ASN A 271 -8.40 -27.60 -7.71
CA ASN A 271 -8.52 -27.20 -6.31
C ASN A 271 -9.98 -27.06 -5.85
N LYS A 272 -10.18 -26.85 -4.55
CA LYS A 272 -11.52 -26.69 -3.94
C LYS A 272 -12.29 -25.51 -4.53
N ALA A 273 -11.62 -24.42 -4.91
CA ALA A 273 -12.27 -23.26 -5.50
C ALA A 273 -12.84 -23.58 -6.89
N TRP A 274 -12.10 -24.33 -7.73
CA TRP A 274 -12.58 -24.81 -9.01
C TRP A 274 -13.83 -25.71 -8.86
N VAL A 275 -13.76 -26.66 -7.94
CA VAL A 275 -14.88 -27.58 -7.63
C VAL A 275 -16.14 -26.81 -7.23
N LYS A 276 -15.98 -25.81 -6.35
CA LYS A 276 -17.07 -24.93 -5.91
C LYS A 276 -17.65 -24.10 -7.05
N LEU A 277 -16.81 -23.52 -7.90
CA LEU A 277 -17.21 -22.68 -9.04
C LEU A 277 -18.04 -23.46 -10.06
N TYR A 278 -17.69 -24.72 -10.30
CA TYR A 278 -18.42 -25.61 -11.22
C TYR A 278 -19.49 -26.45 -10.54
N LYS A 279 -19.71 -26.26 -9.23
CA LYS A 279 -20.74 -26.92 -8.41
C LYS A 279 -20.63 -28.46 -8.37
N TYR A 280 -19.39 -28.97 -8.45
CA TYR A 280 -19.09 -30.36 -8.15
C TYR A 280 -19.01 -30.58 -6.64
N GLN A 281 -19.15 -31.83 -6.19
CA GLN A 281 -19.05 -32.19 -4.78
C GLN A 281 -17.59 -32.48 -4.36
N SER A 282 -16.79 -33.04 -5.27
CA SER A 282 -15.43 -33.46 -5.00
C SER A 282 -14.52 -33.29 -6.24
N PRO A 283 -13.21 -33.07 -6.07
CA PRO A 283 -12.24 -33.18 -7.17
C PRO A 283 -12.30 -34.52 -7.91
N THR A 284 -12.56 -35.61 -7.20
CA THR A 284 -12.70 -36.97 -7.79
C THR A 284 -13.79 -37.09 -8.82
N ASP A 285 -14.80 -36.21 -8.76
CA ASP A 285 -15.88 -36.17 -9.75
C ASP A 285 -15.43 -35.67 -11.12
N VAL A 286 -14.27 -35.03 -11.18
CA VAL A 286 -13.76 -34.32 -12.36
C VAL A 286 -12.48 -34.94 -12.89
N ILE A 287 -11.59 -35.40 -12.01
CA ILE A 287 -10.30 -35.98 -12.38
C ILE A 287 -10.51 -37.18 -13.32
N GLY A 288 -9.71 -37.22 -14.41
CA GLY A 288 -9.78 -38.20 -15.47
C GLY A 288 -10.83 -37.94 -16.54
N LYS A 289 -11.75 -36.97 -16.33
CA LYS A 289 -12.72 -36.56 -17.33
C LYS A 289 -12.17 -35.50 -18.28
N HIS A 290 -12.68 -35.45 -19.50
CA HIS A 290 -12.25 -34.50 -20.52
C HIS A 290 -12.77 -33.08 -20.21
N TYR A 291 -11.97 -32.04 -20.51
CA TYR A 291 -12.31 -30.65 -20.22
C TYR A 291 -13.60 -30.14 -20.88
N SER A 292 -14.09 -30.82 -21.90
CA SER A 292 -15.38 -30.51 -22.58
C SER A 292 -16.57 -30.46 -21.63
N LEU A 293 -16.49 -31.15 -20.48
CA LEU A 293 -17.56 -31.12 -19.46
C LEU A 293 -17.81 -29.72 -18.88
N SER A 294 -16.82 -28.85 -18.94
CA SER A 294 -16.86 -27.51 -18.36
C SER A 294 -17.42 -26.42 -19.29
N ARG A 295 -17.82 -26.76 -20.50
CA ARG A 295 -18.28 -25.84 -21.56
C ARG A 295 -19.62 -26.27 -22.18
N SER A 296 -20.33 -25.30 -22.76
CA SER A 296 -21.40 -25.57 -23.70
C SER A 296 -20.82 -26.00 -25.03
N LYS A 297 -21.67 -26.63 -25.89
CA LYS A 297 -21.21 -27.07 -27.24
C LYS A 297 -20.70 -25.93 -28.10
N GLU A 298 -21.32 -24.75 -27.94
CA GLU A 298 -20.98 -23.54 -28.70
C GLU A 298 -19.62 -22.97 -28.30
N ALA A 299 -19.27 -23.00 -27.00
CA ALA A 299 -18.03 -22.49 -26.45
C ALA A 299 -16.87 -23.52 -26.49
N LEU A 300 -17.15 -24.76 -26.90
CA LEU A 300 -16.14 -25.82 -26.88
C LEU A 300 -15.05 -25.60 -27.91
N LYS A 301 -15.39 -25.15 -29.12
CA LYS A 301 -14.43 -24.90 -30.19
C LYS A 301 -13.38 -23.86 -29.82
N GLU A 302 -13.79 -22.77 -29.17
CA GLU A 302 -12.86 -21.74 -28.70
C GLU A 302 -11.89 -22.28 -27.65
N LEU A 303 -12.35 -23.15 -26.76
CA LEU A 303 -11.50 -23.81 -25.78
C LEU A 303 -10.53 -24.80 -26.44
N GLU A 304 -10.97 -25.57 -27.44
CA GLU A 304 -10.12 -26.50 -28.21
C GLU A 304 -9.01 -25.75 -28.93
N ASP A 305 -9.31 -24.62 -29.60
CA ASP A 305 -8.34 -23.77 -30.27
C ASP A 305 -7.32 -23.19 -29.26
N SER A 306 -7.80 -22.76 -28.09
CA SER A 306 -6.97 -22.24 -27.00
C SER A 306 -6.05 -23.32 -26.42
N PHE A 307 -6.58 -24.51 -26.16
CA PHE A 307 -5.80 -25.65 -25.69
C PHE A 307 -4.70 -26.02 -26.68
N ALA A 308 -5.02 -26.05 -27.99
CA ALA A 308 -4.06 -26.35 -29.04
C ALA A 308 -2.92 -25.30 -29.15
N LYS A 309 -3.20 -24.02 -28.90
CA LYS A 309 -2.18 -22.95 -28.85
C LYS A 309 -1.26 -23.12 -27.62
N VAL A 310 -1.83 -23.40 -26.45
CA VAL A 310 -1.04 -23.61 -25.23
C VAL A 310 -0.16 -24.85 -25.34
N MET A 311 -0.62 -25.91 -25.99
CA MET A 311 0.19 -27.09 -26.29
C MET A 311 1.34 -26.82 -27.26
N LYS A 312 1.35 -25.67 -27.96
CA LYS A 312 2.47 -25.18 -28.77
C LYS A 312 3.41 -24.22 -28.01
N GLY A 313 3.14 -23.95 -26.74
CA GLY A 313 3.97 -23.12 -25.87
C GLY A 313 3.46 -21.69 -25.69
N GLU A 314 2.27 -21.34 -26.19
CA GLU A 314 1.68 -20.01 -25.99
C GLU A 314 1.00 -19.94 -24.59
N THR A 315 1.03 -18.77 -23.96
CA THR A 315 0.18 -18.46 -22.80
C THR A 315 -1.06 -17.74 -23.30
N ILE A 316 -2.22 -18.11 -22.76
CA ILE A 316 -3.51 -17.53 -23.16
C ILE A 316 -4.20 -16.92 -21.94
N GLU A 317 -4.57 -15.65 -22.11
CA GLU A 317 -5.46 -14.94 -21.22
C GLU A 317 -6.75 -14.63 -21.95
N HIS A 318 -7.83 -15.21 -21.50
CA HIS A 318 -9.15 -14.88 -21.99
C HIS A 318 -9.84 -13.91 -21.06
N GLY A 319 -10.51 -12.95 -21.65
CA GLY A 319 -11.45 -12.10 -20.93
C GLY A 319 -12.60 -12.93 -20.32
N LEU A 320 -13.80 -12.49 -20.51
CA LEU A 320 -14.99 -13.16 -19.98
C LEU A 320 -15.32 -14.42 -20.76
N VAL A 321 -15.38 -15.56 -20.06
CA VAL A 321 -15.71 -16.87 -20.62
C VAL A 321 -16.92 -17.46 -19.89
N MET A 322 -17.85 -18.04 -20.65
CA MET A 322 -19.03 -18.72 -20.10
C MET A 322 -18.69 -20.17 -19.70
N ARG A 323 -19.04 -20.57 -18.48
CA ARG A 323 -18.90 -21.94 -17.98
C ARG A 323 -20.25 -22.63 -17.85
N LYS A 324 -20.25 -23.96 -18.02
CA LYS A 324 -21.37 -24.81 -17.68
C LYS A 324 -21.05 -25.55 -16.39
N CYS A 325 -21.91 -25.40 -15.37
CA CYS A 325 -21.77 -26.09 -14.08
C CYS A 325 -22.41 -27.50 -14.12
N GLN A 326 -22.09 -28.34 -13.13
CA GLN A 326 -22.59 -29.71 -13.01
C GLN A 326 -24.13 -29.76 -12.94
N ASP A 327 -24.75 -28.80 -12.26
CA ASP A 327 -26.21 -28.67 -12.13
C ASP A 327 -26.92 -28.13 -13.38
N GLY A 328 -26.17 -27.92 -14.47
CA GLY A 328 -26.68 -27.35 -15.72
C GLY A 328 -26.76 -25.82 -15.72
N SER A 329 -26.51 -25.15 -14.59
CA SER A 329 -26.45 -23.67 -14.52
C SER A 329 -25.26 -23.12 -15.26
N VAL A 330 -25.37 -21.85 -15.68
CA VAL A 330 -24.35 -21.12 -16.38
C VAL A 330 -23.74 -20.07 -15.46
N GLY A 331 -22.44 -19.89 -15.51
CA GLY A 331 -21.69 -18.82 -14.83
C GLY A 331 -20.64 -18.22 -15.76
N TYR A 332 -19.99 -17.16 -15.29
CA TYR A 332 -18.94 -16.48 -16.03
C TYR A 332 -17.65 -16.49 -15.22
N HIS A 333 -16.52 -16.52 -15.90
CA HIS A 333 -15.20 -16.41 -15.30
C HIS A 333 -14.17 -15.88 -16.29
N THR A 334 -13.09 -15.32 -15.81
CA THR A 334 -11.87 -15.13 -16.58
C THR A 334 -10.99 -16.37 -16.46
N ILE A 335 -10.17 -16.65 -17.47
CA ILE A 335 -9.28 -17.81 -17.51
C ILE A 335 -7.89 -17.42 -17.99
N THR A 336 -6.87 -17.96 -17.32
CA THR A 336 -5.48 -17.95 -17.80
C THR A 336 -5.02 -19.39 -17.97
N MET A 337 -4.37 -19.70 -19.11
CA MET A 337 -3.84 -21.02 -19.42
C MET A 337 -2.37 -20.93 -19.82
N THR A 338 -1.53 -21.77 -19.21
CA THR A 338 -0.10 -21.86 -19.47
C THR A 338 0.33 -23.29 -19.75
N PRO A 339 1.42 -23.53 -20.54
CA PRO A 339 1.95 -24.85 -20.76
C PRO A 339 2.50 -25.46 -19.48
N CYS A 340 2.10 -26.69 -19.15
CA CYS A 340 2.73 -27.47 -18.10
C CYS A 340 3.88 -28.29 -18.70
N THR A 341 5.13 -27.91 -18.34
CA THR A 341 6.35 -28.58 -18.88
C THR A 341 6.95 -29.55 -17.87
N LYS A 342 7.40 -30.68 -18.34
CA LYS A 342 8.17 -31.64 -17.57
C LYS A 342 9.33 -32.17 -18.46
N ASP A 343 10.55 -32.12 -17.94
CA ASP A 343 11.76 -32.54 -18.67
C ASP A 343 11.95 -31.84 -20.03
N GLY A 344 11.52 -30.56 -20.13
CA GLY A 344 11.62 -29.75 -21.35
C GLY A 344 10.51 -30.00 -22.38
N GLU A 345 9.59 -30.93 -22.14
CA GLU A 345 8.44 -31.20 -23.00
C GLU A 345 7.13 -30.71 -22.40
N ILE A 346 6.22 -30.19 -23.23
CA ILE A 346 4.88 -29.80 -22.80
C ILE A 346 4.05 -31.07 -22.61
N LYS A 347 3.63 -31.34 -21.38
CA LYS A 347 2.82 -32.52 -20.99
C LYS A 347 1.35 -32.21 -20.78
N GLY A 348 0.97 -30.93 -20.85
CA GLY A 348 -0.41 -30.51 -20.64
C GLY A 348 -0.56 -29.02 -20.48
N VAL A 349 -1.67 -28.62 -19.92
CA VAL A 349 -2.06 -27.23 -19.69
C VAL A 349 -2.46 -27.07 -18.23
N GLU A 350 -2.01 -26.02 -17.59
CA GLU A 350 -2.48 -25.61 -16.26
C GLU A 350 -2.93 -24.16 -16.27
N GLY A 351 -3.75 -23.77 -15.29
CA GLY A 351 -4.24 -22.41 -15.25
C GLY A 351 -5.14 -22.10 -14.08
N PHE A 352 -5.60 -20.86 -14.09
CA PHE A 352 -6.48 -20.31 -13.07
C PHE A 352 -7.74 -19.73 -13.69
N ILE A 353 -8.83 -19.81 -12.93
CA ILE A 353 -10.10 -19.17 -13.24
C ILE A 353 -10.54 -18.29 -12.07
N LEU A 354 -11.08 -17.12 -12.39
CA LEU A 354 -11.65 -16.20 -11.42
C LEU A 354 -13.13 -15.99 -11.73
N ASP A 355 -13.99 -16.20 -10.73
CA ASP A 355 -15.43 -15.99 -10.88
C ASP A 355 -15.76 -14.54 -11.21
N VAL A 356 -16.70 -14.32 -12.11
CA VAL A 356 -17.24 -13.01 -12.47
C VAL A 356 -18.73 -13.03 -12.24
N ASP A 357 -19.23 -12.11 -11.42
CA ASP A 357 -20.68 -12.02 -11.21
C ASP A 357 -21.43 -11.58 -12.48
N ALA A 358 -22.72 -11.90 -12.57
CA ALA A 358 -23.53 -11.65 -13.75
C ALA A 358 -23.67 -10.14 -14.12
N LYS A 359 -23.55 -9.22 -13.14
CA LYS A 359 -23.63 -7.77 -13.37
C LYS A 359 -22.35 -7.28 -14.04
N ASN A 360 -21.19 -7.73 -13.54
CA ASN A 360 -19.89 -7.40 -14.12
C ASN A 360 -19.68 -8.09 -15.48
N ALA A 361 -20.23 -9.30 -15.66
CA ALA A 361 -20.22 -9.98 -16.94
C ALA A 361 -20.97 -9.20 -18.04
N ALA A 362 -22.10 -8.62 -17.72
CA ALA A 362 -22.86 -7.78 -18.65
C ALA A 362 -22.08 -6.50 -19.03
N ALA A 363 -21.40 -5.86 -18.08
CA ALA A 363 -20.58 -4.67 -18.35
C ALA A 363 -19.38 -4.97 -19.27
N MET A 364 -18.72 -6.12 -19.11
CA MET A 364 -17.58 -6.54 -19.94
C MET A 364 -17.94 -6.93 -21.38
N GLN A 365 -19.21 -7.22 -21.67
CA GLN A 365 -19.68 -7.53 -23.02
C GLN A 365 -19.91 -6.28 -23.90
N TRP A 366 -19.98 -5.08 -23.34
CA TRP A 366 -20.21 -3.83 -24.07
C TRP A 366 -18.94 -3.16 -24.59
N ASP A 367 -17.77 -3.65 -24.20
CA ASP A 367 -16.43 -3.12 -24.61
C ASP A 367 -15.76 -3.93 -25.75
N LYS A 368 -16.54 -4.70 -26.52
CA LYS A 368 -16.07 -5.38 -27.74
C LYS A 368 -16.70 -4.71 -29.00
#